data_ace7b70d09b5e036ca142b5521cb4c56
#
_entry.id   ace7b70d09b5e036ca142b5521cb4c56
#
_cell.length_a   1.000
_cell.length_b   1.000
_cell.length_c   1.000
_cell.angle_alpha   90.00
_cell.angle_beta   90.00
_cell.angle_gamma   90.00
#
_symmetry.space_group_name_H-M   'P 1'
#
loop_
_entity.id
_entity.type
_entity.pdbx_description
1 polymer ?
#
loop_
_entity_poly.entity_id
_entity_poly.type
_entity_poly.pdbx_seq_one_letter_code
_entity_poly.pdbx_strand_id
1 'polypeptide(L)'
;MSLLSPPRSVRLDDQPREPTLSFVNPLAKGRVLVAAAVGEAEGSRGAAAALACARADIDAATLLIDVGGRSPRPTLIASAAAQKLEERLVSQLPELRVAARGQVCQLAVSPEEGLEVAAAAATIARDGLTVLHLPPPLMQPALDTAGLRPRGVLLRADLTSDRSLVALVARALLDRDLAVGVLKRRLNWVAERRALFGVLPAGAPGGLPERLVRRLCGPVR
;
A
#
# COMPACT_ATOMS: atom_id res chain seq x y z
N MET A 1 -17.56 58.46 31.48
CA MET A 1 -18.30 57.26 31.03
C MET A 1 -17.51 56.62 29.89
N SER A 2 -16.67 55.65 30.23
CA SER A 2 -15.85 54.93 29.25
C SER A 2 -16.58 53.69 28.80
N LEU A 3 -16.84 53.59 27.48
CA LEU A 3 -17.44 52.46 26.85
C LEU A 3 -16.35 51.37 26.61
N LEU A 4 -16.44 50.27 27.35
CA LEU A 4 -15.62 49.09 27.17
C LEU A 4 -16.04 48.39 25.88
N SER A 5 -15.11 48.32 24.90
CA SER A 5 -15.28 47.48 23.71
C SER A 5 -15.31 46.00 24.06
N PRO A 6 -16.14 45.18 23.46
CA PRO A 6 -16.16 43.73 23.72
C PRO A 6 -14.92 43.04 23.16
N PRO A 7 -14.45 41.98 23.79
CA PRO A 7 -13.27 41.24 23.34
C PRO A 7 -13.53 40.61 21.97
N ARG A 8 -12.57 40.75 21.04
CA ARG A 8 -12.57 40.09 19.74
C ARG A 8 -12.57 38.60 19.94
N SER A 9 -13.57 37.94 19.39
CA SER A 9 -13.63 36.50 19.26
C SER A 9 -12.42 36.00 18.47
N VAL A 10 -11.54 35.26 19.13
CA VAL A 10 -10.46 34.52 18.49
C VAL A 10 -11.12 33.40 17.67
N ARG A 11 -11.06 33.49 16.36
CA ARG A 11 -11.46 32.38 15.48
C ARG A 11 -10.42 31.27 15.65
N LEU A 12 -10.88 30.15 16.17
CA LEU A 12 -10.17 28.87 16.24
C LEU A 12 -10.13 28.22 14.84
N ASP A 13 -9.42 28.84 13.88
CA ASP A 13 -9.17 28.28 12.55
C ASP A 13 -7.72 27.88 12.33
N ASP A 14 -6.93 27.75 13.41
CA ASP A 14 -5.60 27.15 13.37
C ASP A 14 -5.69 25.64 13.57
N GLN A 15 -6.34 24.93 12.63
CA GLN A 15 -5.99 23.53 12.42
C GLN A 15 -4.56 23.49 11.88
N PRO A 16 -3.63 22.79 12.55
CA PRO A 16 -2.28 22.65 12.03
C PRO A 16 -2.38 22.02 10.63
N ARG A 17 -2.04 22.81 9.62
CA ARG A 17 -1.87 22.31 8.25
C ARG A 17 -0.87 21.18 8.34
N GLU A 18 -1.34 19.95 8.07
CA GLU A 18 -0.45 18.79 7.94
C GLU A 18 0.66 19.19 6.95
N PRO A 19 1.94 19.01 7.30
CA PRO A 19 3.02 19.31 6.38
C PRO A 19 2.81 18.47 5.12
N THR A 20 2.41 19.11 4.05
CA THR A 20 2.29 18.51 2.73
C THR A 20 3.72 18.33 2.23
N LEU A 21 4.35 17.24 2.62
CA LEU A 21 5.63 16.82 2.05
C LEU A 21 5.37 16.42 0.59
N SER A 22 5.39 17.40 -0.29
CA SER A 22 5.22 17.23 -1.72
C SER A 22 6.59 17.11 -2.39
N PHE A 23 7.14 15.91 -2.40
CA PHE A 23 8.17 15.55 -3.35
C PHE A 23 7.72 14.32 -4.13
N VAL A 24 7.20 14.55 -5.31
CA VAL A 24 6.99 13.50 -6.31
C VAL A 24 8.27 13.43 -7.12
N ASN A 25 9.05 12.38 -6.95
CA ASN A 25 10.11 12.08 -7.90
C ASN A 25 9.47 11.41 -9.14
N PRO A 26 9.39 12.08 -10.31
CA PRO A 26 8.76 11.52 -11.50
C PRO A 26 9.56 10.37 -12.13
N LEU A 27 10.75 10.06 -11.62
CA LEU A 27 11.68 9.10 -12.21
C LEU A 27 11.65 7.70 -11.60
N ALA A 28 10.82 7.45 -10.59
CA ALA A 28 10.72 6.11 -10.00
C ALA A 28 10.08 5.13 -11.01
N LYS A 29 10.92 4.40 -11.74
CA LYS A 29 10.54 3.46 -12.81
C LYS A 29 9.97 2.12 -12.31
N GLY A 30 9.92 1.89 -11.00
CA GLY A 30 9.42 0.65 -10.42
C GLY A 30 7.89 0.57 -10.44
N ARG A 31 7.35 -0.66 -10.56
CA ARG A 31 5.91 -0.94 -10.41
C ARG A 31 5.57 -1.58 -9.07
N VAL A 32 6.53 -1.66 -8.17
CA VAL A 32 6.35 -2.26 -6.84
C VAL A 32 6.12 -1.16 -5.81
N LEU A 33 5.09 -1.33 -5.00
CA LEU A 33 4.83 -0.52 -3.81
C LEU A 33 4.95 -1.41 -2.57
N VAL A 34 5.60 -0.91 -1.54
CA VAL A 34 5.69 -1.58 -0.25
C VAL A 34 4.66 -0.98 0.71
N ALA A 35 3.99 -1.80 1.48
CA ALA A 35 3.15 -1.38 2.59
C ALA A 35 3.63 -2.02 3.88
N ALA A 36 3.99 -1.21 4.85
CA ALA A 36 4.50 -1.68 6.14
C ALA A 36 3.95 -0.84 7.30
N ALA A 37 3.96 -1.41 8.50
CA ALA A 37 3.66 -0.68 9.72
C ALA A 37 4.89 0.04 10.26
N VAL A 38 4.68 1.14 10.98
CA VAL A 38 5.70 1.77 11.82
C VAL A 38 5.44 1.38 13.26
N GLY A 39 6.41 0.72 13.89
CA GLY A 39 6.24 0.14 15.22
C GLY A 39 5.17 -0.97 15.23
N GLU A 40 4.31 -0.94 16.23
CA GLU A 40 3.24 -1.93 16.42
C GLU A 40 1.91 -1.55 15.73
N ALA A 41 1.93 -0.60 14.79
CA ALA A 41 0.71 -0.15 14.14
C ALA A 41 0.02 -1.30 13.37
N GLU A 42 -1.23 -1.55 13.72
CA GLU A 42 -2.05 -2.56 13.07
C GLU A 42 -2.66 -2.06 11.75
N GLY A 43 -3.12 -2.96 10.90
CA GLY A 43 -3.89 -2.64 9.69
C GLY A 43 -3.05 -2.32 8.46
N SER A 44 -1.72 -2.53 8.47
CA SER A 44 -0.86 -2.38 7.27
C SER A 44 -1.26 -3.32 6.15
N ARG A 45 -1.67 -4.55 6.48
CA ARG A 45 -2.17 -5.55 5.54
C ARG A 45 -3.45 -5.09 4.83
N GLY A 46 -4.41 -4.56 5.59
CA GLY A 46 -5.64 -4.01 5.02
C GLY A 46 -5.38 -2.78 4.15
N ALA A 47 -4.43 -1.94 4.55
CA ALA A 47 -3.99 -0.79 3.75
C ALA A 47 -3.32 -1.23 2.43
N ALA A 48 -2.51 -2.29 2.45
CA ALA A 48 -1.93 -2.89 1.25
C ALA A 48 -3.01 -3.43 0.30
N ALA A 49 -3.98 -4.17 0.83
CA ALA A 49 -5.09 -4.71 0.04
C ALA A 49 -5.96 -3.59 -0.55
N ALA A 50 -6.26 -2.55 0.22
CA ALA A 50 -7.00 -1.39 -0.27
C ALA A 50 -6.23 -0.64 -1.37
N LEU A 51 -4.91 -0.51 -1.25
CA LEU A 51 -4.06 0.10 -2.26
C LEU A 51 -4.04 -0.73 -3.56
N ALA A 52 -3.96 -2.07 -3.44
CA ALA A 52 -4.03 -2.97 -4.57
C ALA A 52 -5.37 -2.84 -5.31
N CYS A 53 -6.50 -2.82 -4.59
CA CYS A 53 -7.82 -2.62 -5.19
C CYS A 53 -8.00 -1.24 -5.82
N ALA A 54 -7.47 -0.19 -5.17
CA ALA A 54 -7.59 1.18 -5.68
C ALA A 54 -6.88 1.39 -7.02
N ARG A 55 -5.98 0.50 -7.38
CA ARG A 55 -5.19 0.58 -8.61
C ARG A 55 -5.38 -0.59 -9.56
N ALA A 56 -6.23 -1.54 -9.22
CA ALA A 56 -6.57 -2.62 -10.14
C ALA A 56 -7.20 -2.04 -11.41
N ASP A 57 -6.55 -2.28 -12.54
CA ASP A 57 -7.02 -1.87 -13.86
C ASP A 57 -7.84 -3.00 -14.50
N ILE A 58 -8.69 -2.64 -15.47
CA ILE A 58 -9.49 -3.63 -16.21
C ILE A 58 -8.57 -4.53 -17.05
N ASP A 59 -7.49 -3.96 -17.57
CA ASP A 59 -6.60 -4.64 -18.52
C ASP A 59 -5.37 -5.28 -17.87
N ALA A 60 -4.99 -4.84 -16.65
CA ALA A 60 -3.81 -5.33 -15.95
C ALA A 60 -4.11 -5.61 -14.49
N ALA A 61 -4.05 -6.88 -14.10
CA ALA A 61 -4.25 -7.29 -12.72
C ALA A 61 -3.17 -6.71 -11.80
N THR A 62 -3.58 -6.30 -10.61
CA THR A 62 -2.65 -5.96 -9.53
C THR A 62 -2.28 -7.22 -8.76
N LEU A 63 -0.99 -7.41 -8.50
CA LEU A 63 -0.50 -8.46 -7.61
C LEU A 63 -0.39 -7.91 -6.19
N LEU A 64 -1.03 -8.58 -5.22
CA LEU A 64 -0.84 -8.34 -3.79
C LEU A 64 -0.03 -9.50 -3.20
N ILE A 65 1.16 -9.22 -2.73
CA ILE A 65 2.01 -10.18 -2.03
C ILE A 65 1.94 -9.88 -0.54
N ASP A 66 1.58 -10.88 0.24
CA ASP A 66 1.42 -10.79 1.69
C ASP A 66 2.46 -11.66 2.38
N VAL A 67 3.57 -11.04 2.82
CA VAL A 67 4.64 -11.76 3.51
C VAL A 67 4.26 -11.99 4.97
N GLY A 68 4.30 -13.25 5.40
CA GLY A 68 3.82 -13.68 6.71
C GLY A 68 2.30 -13.77 6.80
N GLY A 69 1.59 -13.60 5.69
CA GLY A 69 0.15 -13.72 5.61
C GLY A 69 -0.36 -15.14 5.52
N ARG A 70 -1.68 -15.28 5.68
CA ARG A 70 -2.36 -16.56 5.44
C ARG A 70 -2.56 -16.77 3.94
N SER A 71 -2.48 -18.01 3.51
CA SER A 71 -2.78 -18.40 2.12
C SER A 71 -4.14 -17.84 1.68
N PRO A 72 -4.22 -17.17 0.53
CA PRO A 72 -5.47 -16.66 0.01
C PRO A 72 -6.40 -17.82 -0.34
N ARG A 73 -7.70 -17.61 -0.16
CA ARG A 73 -8.71 -18.56 -0.63
C ARG A 73 -9.25 -18.07 -1.96
N PRO A 74 -9.39 -18.90 -2.97
CA PRO A 74 -10.01 -18.51 -4.23
C PRO A 74 -11.43 -17.97 -3.98
N THR A 75 -11.85 -17.04 -4.79
CA THR A 75 -13.23 -16.54 -4.80
C THR A 75 -13.89 -16.89 -6.12
N LEU A 76 -15.20 -17.04 -6.12
CA LEU A 76 -15.96 -17.35 -7.33
C LEU A 76 -15.96 -16.21 -8.37
N ILE A 77 -15.61 -15.00 -7.93
CA ILE A 77 -15.63 -13.80 -8.77
C ILE A 77 -14.21 -13.26 -8.86
N ALA A 78 -13.58 -13.47 -10.01
CA ALA A 78 -12.32 -12.88 -10.36
C ALA A 78 -12.36 -12.34 -11.81
N SER A 79 -11.67 -11.25 -12.07
CA SER A 79 -11.55 -10.72 -13.43
C SER A 79 -10.70 -11.63 -14.30
N ALA A 80 -10.90 -11.59 -15.60
CA ALA A 80 -10.08 -12.33 -16.56
C ALA A 80 -8.60 -11.98 -16.45
N ALA A 81 -8.27 -10.71 -16.19
CA ALA A 81 -6.90 -10.26 -16.00
C ALA A 81 -6.26 -10.88 -14.73
N ALA A 82 -7.02 -10.94 -13.62
CA ALA A 82 -6.53 -11.56 -12.39
C ALA A 82 -6.36 -13.08 -12.54
N GLN A 83 -7.29 -13.76 -13.21
CA GLN A 83 -7.19 -15.19 -13.50
C GLN A 83 -5.97 -15.51 -14.39
N LYS A 84 -5.76 -14.72 -15.45
CA LYS A 84 -4.60 -14.89 -16.34
C LYS A 84 -3.28 -14.66 -15.60
N LEU A 85 -3.24 -13.73 -14.64
CA LEU A 85 -2.05 -13.55 -13.80
C LEU A 85 -1.86 -14.74 -12.84
N GLU A 86 -2.94 -15.26 -12.25
CA GLU A 86 -2.90 -16.46 -11.42
C GLU A 86 -2.33 -17.65 -12.19
N GLU A 87 -2.84 -17.93 -13.39
CA GLU A 87 -2.34 -19.00 -14.26
C GLU A 87 -0.84 -18.86 -14.57
N ARG A 88 -0.40 -17.63 -14.88
CA ARG A 88 1.03 -17.36 -15.12
C ARG A 88 1.89 -17.60 -13.90
N LEU A 89 1.43 -17.17 -12.73
CA LEU A 89 2.15 -17.36 -11.46
C LEU A 89 2.23 -18.86 -11.11
N VAL A 90 1.13 -19.57 -11.18
CA VAL A 90 1.06 -21.03 -10.89
C VAL A 90 1.94 -21.82 -11.86
N SER A 91 1.98 -21.45 -13.14
CA SER A 91 2.81 -22.16 -14.13
C SER A 91 4.32 -21.96 -13.90
N GLN A 92 4.74 -20.81 -13.39
CA GLN A 92 6.16 -20.49 -13.19
C GLN A 92 6.63 -20.71 -11.75
N LEU A 93 5.73 -20.69 -10.78
CA LEU A 93 5.98 -20.85 -9.37
C LEU A 93 4.94 -21.82 -8.76
N PRO A 94 4.98 -23.12 -9.13
CA PRO A 94 3.91 -24.08 -8.82
C PRO A 94 3.74 -24.35 -7.32
N GLU A 95 4.75 -24.08 -6.53
CA GLU A 95 4.70 -24.31 -5.07
C GLU A 95 3.96 -23.19 -4.33
N LEU A 96 3.69 -22.07 -5.01
CA LEU A 96 3.05 -20.93 -4.38
C LEU A 96 1.53 -21.06 -4.35
N ARG A 97 0.95 -20.66 -3.24
CA ARG A 97 -0.49 -20.53 -3.12
C ARG A 97 -0.95 -19.16 -3.58
N VAL A 98 -1.40 -19.12 -4.80
CA VAL A 98 -1.92 -17.93 -5.48
C VAL A 98 -3.44 -18.04 -5.59
N ALA A 99 -4.16 -16.93 -5.52
CA ALA A 99 -5.59 -16.89 -5.79
C ALA A 99 -6.02 -15.56 -6.42
N ALA A 100 -6.73 -15.63 -7.53
CA ALA A 100 -7.40 -14.48 -8.10
C ALA A 100 -8.65 -14.12 -7.29
N ARG A 101 -8.82 -12.82 -6.98
CA ARG A 101 -9.90 -12.29 -6.16
C ARG A 101 -10.32 -10.92 -6.68
N GLY A 102 -11.50 -10.83 -7.26
CA GLY A 102 -11.94 -9.60 -7.91
C GLY A 102 -10.95 -9.17 -8.99
N GLN A 103 -10.37 -8.01 -8.86
CA GLN A 103 -9.36 -7.46 -9.78
C GLN A 103 -7.90 -7.69 -9.32
N VAL A 104 -7.70 -8.38 -8.20
CA VAL A 104 -6.40 -8.54 -7.57
C VAL A 104 -6.03 -10.02 -7.55
N CYS A 105 -4.82 -10.34 -7.95
CA CYS A 105 -4.20 -11.63 -7.70
C CYS A 105 -3.46 -11.56 -6.35
N GLN A 106 -3.74 -12.48 -5.44
CA GLN A 106 -3.14 -12.51 -4.10
C GLN A 106 -2.21 -13.70 -3.95
N LEU A 107 -1.07 -13.44 -3.33
CA LEU A 107 -0.03 -14.41 -3.01
C LEU A 107 0.37 -14.25 -1.55
N ALA A 108 0.39 -15.34 -0.79
CA ALA A 108 0.98 -15.36 0.54
C ALA A 108 2.33 -16.08 0.49
N VAL A 109 3.31 -15.49 1.15
CA VAL A 109 4.70 -15.99 1.18
C VAL A 109 5.18 -16.07 2.62
N SER A 110 6.01 -17.06 2.94
CA SER A 110 6.63 -17.14 4.26
C SER A 110 7.64 -16.00 4.46
N PRO A 111 7.88 -15.53 5.70
CA PRO A 111 8.88 -14.50 5.95
C PRO A 111 10.30 -14.92 5.60
N GLU A 112 10.60 -16.21 5.68
CA GLU A 112 11.96 -16.76 5.53
C GLU A 112 12.43 -16.76 4.06
N GLU A 113 11.53 -17.10 3.14
CA GLU A 113 11.82 -17.15 1.70
C GLU A 113 11.21 -15.93 0.95
N GLY A 114 10.51 -15.09 1.70
CA GLY A 114 9.51 -14.16 1.17
C GLY A 114 10.02 -13.14 0.16
N LEU A 115 11.23 -12.63 0.32
CA LEU A 115 11.70 -11.53 -0.53
C LEU A 115 12.17 -12.01 -1.90
N GLU A 116 12.82 -13.16 -2.00
CA GLU A 116 13.23 -13.74 -3.29
C GLU A 116 12.02 -14.17 -4.11
N VAL A 117 11.09 -14.87 -3.45
CA VAL A 117 9.82 -15.27 -4.07
C VAL A 117 9.00 -14.05 -4.50
N ALA A 118 8.94 -13.01 -3.65
CA ALA A 118 8.27 -11.77 -3.97
C ALA A 118 8.89 -11.07 -5.20
N ALA A 119 10.21 -11.08 -5.32
CA ALA A 119 10.91 -10.51 -6.46
C ALA A 119 10.63 -11.29 -7.76
N ALA A 120 10.63 -12.62 -7.68
CA ALA A 120 10.27 -13.48 -8.81
C ALA A 120 8.82 -13.25 -9.25
N ALA A 121 7.87 -13.23 -8.30
CA ALA A 121 6.45 -12.99 -8.58
C ALA A 121 6.22 -11.57 -9.15
N ALA A 122 6.89 -10.55 -8.63
CA ALA A 122 6.83 -9.18 -9.15
C ALA A 122 7.36 -9.10 -10.60
N THR A 123 8.38 -9.89 -10.94
CA THR A 123 8.91 -9.97 -12.31
C THR A 123 7.90 -10.61 -13.26
N ILE A 124 7.16 -11.63 -12.82
CA ILE A 124 6.08 -12.25 -13.61
C ILE A 124 4.92 -11.26 -13.80
N ALA A 125 4.60 -10.48 -12.78
CA ALA A 125 3.52 -9.47 -12.78
C ALA A 125 3.93 -8.12 -13.38
N ARG A 126 5.02 -8.05 -14.13
CA ARG A 126 5.64 -6.80 -14.66
C ARG A 126 4.70 -5.86 -15.42
N ASP A 127 3.61 -6.38 -15.98
CA ASP A 127 2.65 -5.60 -16.77
C ASP A 127 1.69 -4.79 -15.88
N GLY A 128 1.52 -5.21 -14.60
CA GLY A 128 0.66 -4.58 -13.61
C GLY A 128 1.42 -3.90 -12.47
N LEU A 129 0.68 -3.51 -11.43
CA LEU A 129 1.22 -3.03 -10.18
C LEU A 129 1.38 -4.20 -9.21
N THR A 130 2.49 -4.26 -8.51
CA THR A 130 2.69 -5.15 -7.37
C THR A 130 2.65 -4.36 -6.09
N VAL A 131 1.81 -4.76 -5.14
CA VAL A 131 1.77 -4.23 -3.78
C VAL A 131 2.30 -5.31 -2.85
N LEU A 132 3.38 -5.00 -2.14
CA LEU A 132 4.05 -5.91 -1.22
C LEU A 132 3.76 -5.49 0.21
N HIS A 133 2.99 -6.30 0.95
CA HIS A 133 2.82 -6.13 2.39
C HIS A 133 3.95 -6.84 3.12
N LEU A 134 4.60 -6.10 4.02
CA LEU A 134 5.75 -6.59 4.79
C LEU A 134 5.54 -6.39 6.29
N PRO A 135 5.92 -7.36 7.11
CA PRO A 135 6.17 -7.10 8.53
C PRO A 135 7.35 -6.11 8.67
N PRO A 136 7.35 -5.24 9.71
CA PRO A 136 8.33 -4.16 9.87
C PRO A 136 9.80 -4.58 9.74
N PRO A 137 10.26 -5.72 10.28
CA PRO A 137 11.67 -6.14 10.16
C PRO A 137 12.14 -6.39 8.72
N LEU A 138 11.21 -6.72 7.81
CA LEU A 138 11.55 -7.02 6.41
C LEU A 138 11.55 -5.80 5.50
N MET A 139 11.17 -4.62 5.98
CA MET A 139 11.10 -3.43 5.14
C MET A 139 12.47 -3.06 4.56
N GLN A 140 13.50 -2.99 5.41
CA GLN A 140 14.86 -2.64 4.96
C GLN A 140 15.44 -3.69 3.99
N PRO A 141 15.42 -5.00 4.29
CA PRO A 141 15.83 -6.02 3.34
C PRO A 141 15.09 -5.95 1.99
N ALA A 142 13.79 -5.67 2.00
CA ALA A 142 13.02 -5.55 0.77
C ALA A 142 13.45 -4.36 -0.11
N LEU A 143 13.84 -3.24 0.51
CA LEU A 143 14.36 -2.07 -0.22
C LEU A 143 15.71 -2.36 -0.88
N ASP A 144 16.49 -3.25 -0.30
CA ASP A 144 17.83 -3.63 -0.78
C ASP A 144 17.78 -4.82 -1.76
N THR A 145 16.62 -5.49 -1.90
CA THR A 145 16.42 -6.61 -2.83
C THR A 145 16.36 -6.12 -4.27
N ALA A 146 17.38 -6.43 -5.07
CA ALA A 146 17.56 -5.92 -6.43
C ALA A 146 16.36 -6.19 -7.39
N GLY A 147 15.68 -7.33 -7.21
CA GLY A 147 14.53 -7.73 -8.04
C GLY A 147 13.25 -6.96 -7.75
N LEU A 148 13.10 -6.35 -6.57
CA LEU A 148 11.87 -5.66 -6.17
C LEU A 148 11.80 -4.22 -6.69
N ARG A 149 12.87 -3.46 -6.61
CA ARG A 149 12.95 -2.06 -7.04
C ARG A 149 11.70 -1.24 -6.68
N PRO A 150 11.42 -1.05 -5.40
CA PRO A 150 10.22 -0.35 -4.98
C PRO A 150 10.17 1.07 -5.54
N ARG A 151 8.97 1.51 -5.93
CA ARG A 151 8.69 2.88 -6.34
C ARG A 151 8.36 3.77 -5.17
N GLY A 152 7.73 3.20 -4.16
CA GLY A 152 7.27 3.94 -3.01
C GLY A 152 6.82 3.04 -1.87
N VAL A 153 6.59 3.66 -0.74
CA VAL A 153 6.24 2.99 0.52
C VAL A 153 5.01 3.65 1.13
N LEU A 154 4.01 2.83 1.46
CA LEU A 154 2.88 3.20 2.30
C LEU A 154 3.22 2.81 3.74
N LEU A 155 3.45 3.79 4.58
CA LEU A 155 3.66 3.60 6.02
C LEU A 155 2.32 3.66 6.75
N ARG A 156 1.98 2.61 7.48
CA ARG A 156 0.86 2.61 8.41
C ARG A 156 1.37 3.00 9.79
N ALA A 157 0.84 4.09 10.35
CA ALA A 157 1.12 4.56 11.69
C ALA A 157 -0.18 4.73 12.46
N ASP A 158 -0.17 4.49 13.77
CA ASP A 158 -1.31 4.79 14.64
C ASP A 158 -1.22 6.21 15.21
N LEU A 159 -2.30 6.67 15.84
CA LEU A 159 -2.30 7.96 16.54
C LEU A 159 -1.33 7.97 17.74
N THR A 160 -1.06 6.78 18.28
CA THR A 160 -0.12 6.53 19.39
C THR A 160 1.31 6.31 18.91
N SER A 161 1.54 6.15 17.60
CA SER A 161 2.89 5.98 17.07
C SER A 161 3.73 7.23 17.33
N ASP A 162 4.98 7.03 17.75
CA ASP A 162 5.91 8.12 17.95
C ASP A 162 6.09 8.90 16.64
N ARG A 163 5.73 10.18 16.69
CA ARG A 163 5.82 11.08 15.53
C ARG A 163 7.25 11.24 15.03
N SER A 164 8.22 11.23 15.94
CA SER A 164 9.64 11.35 15.61
C SER A 164 10.13 10.12 14.87
N LEU A 165 9.71 8.92 15.30
CA LEU A 165 10.02 7.68 14.62
C LEU A 165 9.39 7.64 13.22
N VAL A 166 8.12 8.00 13.09
CA VAL A 166 7.44 8.06 11.78
C VAL A 166 8.13 9.04 10.84
N ALA A 167 8.52 10.22 11.35
CA ALA A 167 9.23 11.24 10.57
C ALA A 167 10.62 10.75 10.15
N LEU A 168 11.35 10.10 11.05
CA LEU A 168 12.67 9.55 10.78
C LEU A 168 12.61 8.47 9.68
N VAL A 169 11.69 7.52 9.80
CA VAL A 169 11.51 6.46 8.80
C VAL A 169 11.09 7.06 7.46
N ALA A 170 10.13 7.99 7.44
CA ALA A 170 9.70 8.64 6.22
C ALA A 170 10.84 9.41 5.55
N ARG A 171 11.67 10.11 6.33
CA ARG A 171 12.84 10.84 5.82
C ARG A 171 13.86 9.89 5.20
N ALA A 172 14.22 8.81 5.89
CA ALA A 172 15.16 7.81 5.38
C ALA A 172 14.70 7.18 4.05
N LEU A 173 13.37 7.02 3.86
CA LEU A 173 12.80 6.51 2.61
C LEU A 173 12.84 7.58 1.50
N LEU A 174 12.56 8.85 1.83
CA LEU A 174 12.66 9.95 0.87
C LEU A 174 14.10 10.17 0.40
N ASP A 175 15.08 10.01 1.28
CA ASP A 175 16.51 10.11 0.94
C ASP A 175 16.98 8.99 -0.01
N ARG A 176 16.15 7.94 -0.18
CA ARG A 176 16.32 6.86 -1.20
C ARG A 176 15.51 7.11 -2.48
N ASP A 177 15.02 8.33 -2.69
CA ASP A 177 14.18 8.69 -3.85
C ASP A 177 12.86 7.90 -3.96
N LEU A 178 12.33 7.40 -2.84
CA LEU A 178 11.07 6.68 -2.79
C LEU A 178 9.89 7.63 -2.57
N ALA A 179 8.77 7.39 -3.25
CA ALA A 179 7.52 8.05 -2.90
C ALA A 179 7.03 7.53 -1.54
N VAL A 180 6.77 8.42 -0.58
CA VAL A 180 6.33 8.03 0.76
C VAL A 180 4.94 8.53 1.03
N GLY A 181 4.08 7.64 1.46
CA GLY A 181 2.75 7.95 1.96
C GLY A 181 2.60 7.49 3.40
N VAL A 182 2.03 8.32 4.27
CA VAL A 182 1.76 7.95 5.66
C VAL A 182 0.26 7.91 5.91
N LEU A 183 -0.25 6.78 6.35
CA LEU A 183 -1.64 6.57 6.72
C LEU A 183 -1.75 6.46 8.24
N LYS A 184 -2.29 7.50 8.89
CA LYS A 184 -2.43 7.57 10.34
C LYS A 184 -3.78 7.07 10.85
N ARG A 185 -4.84 7.12 10.03
CA ARG A 185 -6.17 6.67 10.41
C ARG A 185 -6.35 5.20 10.04
N ARG A 186 -7.06 4.45 10.88
CA ARG A 186 -7.54 3.12 10.49
C ARG A 186 -8.49 3.26 9.31
N LEU A 187 -8.39 2.36 8.37
CA LEU A 187 -9.40 2.20 7.34
C LEU A 187 -10.73 1.81 7.99
N ASN A 188 -11.82 2.16 7.33
CA ASN A 188 -13.11 1.59 7.73
C ASN A 188 -13.00 0.07 7.64
N TRP A 189 -13.31 -0.63 8.75
CA TRP A 189 -13.13 -2.08 8.83
C TRP A 189 -13.92 -2.85 7.76
N VAL A 190 -15.07 -2.31 7.32
CA VAL A 190 -15.86 -2.89 6.23
C VAL A 190 -15.11 -2.79 4.91
N ALA A 191 -14.52 -1.63 4.62
CA ALA A 191 -13.71 -1.43 3.41
C ALA A 191 -12.44 -2.27 3.44
N GLU A 192 -11.77 -2.37 4.60
CA GLU A 192 -10.61 -3.22 4.81
C GLU A 192 -10.93 -4.70 4.56
N ARG A 193 -12.01 -5.22 5.15
CA ARG A 193 -12.44 -6.60 4.91
C ARG A 193 -12.80 -6.83 3.44
N ARG A 194 -13.52 -5.91 2.81
CA ARG A 194 -13.85 -6.01 1.38
C ARG A 194 -12.59 -6.04 0.51
N ALA A 195 -11.58 -5.22 0.84
CA ALA A 195 -10.30 -5.24 0.14
C ALA A 195 -9.57 -6.58 0.31
N LEU A 196 -9.46 -7.07 1.56
CA LEU A 196 -8.83 -8.36 1.87
C LEU A 196 -9.53 -9.56 1.21
N PHE A 197 -10.84 -9.46 1.00
CA PHE A 197 -11.62 -10.49 0.31
C PHE A 197 -11.73 -10.27 -1.20
N GLY A 198 -11.13 -9.21 -1.75
CA GLY A 198 -11.16 -8.91 -3.18
C GLY A 198 -12.53 -8.51 -3.73
N VAL A 199 -13.46 -8.05 -2.85
CA VAL A 199 -14.81 -7.64 -3.26
C VAL A 199 -14.98 -6.12 -3.38
N LEU A 200 -13.90 -5.35 -3.27
CA LEU A 200 -13.93 -3.94 -3.64
C LEU A 200 -13.96 -3.80 -5.16
N PRO A 201 -14.78 -2.89 -5.68
CA PRO A 201 -14.74 -2.54 -7.10
C PRO A 201 -13.35 -2.03 -7.52
N ALA A 202 -12.97 -2.27 -8.76
CA ALA A 202 -11.76 -1.71 -9.34
C ALA A 202 -11.78 -0.18 -9.23
N GLY A 203 -10.63 0.40 -8.92
CA GLY A 203 -10.49 1.84 -8.70
C GLY A 203 -11.10 2.39 -7.42
N ALA A 204 -11.79 1.56 -6.60
CA ALA A 204 -12.31 2.01 -5.33
C ALA A 204 -11.17 2.26 -4.33
N PRO A 205 -11.07 3.45 -3.72
CA PRO A 205 -9.97 3.80 -2.83
C PRO A 205 -9.93 2.98 -1.52
N GLY A 206 -10.98 2.18 -1.24
CA GLY A 206 -11.04 1.32 -0.05
C GLY A 206 -10.91 2.08 1.28
N GLY A 207 -11.25 3.36 1.31
CA GLY A 207 -11.05 4.25 2.44
C GLY A 207 -9.67 4.92 2.48
N LEU A 208 -8.80 4.66 1.50
CA LEU A 208 -7.55 5.41 1.35
C LEU A 208 -7.84 6.81 0.80
N PRO A 209 -7.17 7.86 1.31
CA PRO A 209 -7.27 9.20 0.73
C PRO A 209 -6.80 9.19 -0.73
N GLU A 210 -7.59 9.77 -1.63
CA GLU A 210 -7.27 9.81 -3.06
C GLU A 210 -5.88 10.43 -3.34
N ARG A 211 -5.54 11.48 -2.60
CA ARG A 211 -4.21 12.13 -2.70
C ARG A 211 -3.07 11.15 -2.39
N LEU A 212 -3.27 10.25 -1.43
CA LEU A 212 -2.29 9.23 -1.06
C LEU A 212 -2.11 8.20 -2.19
N VAL A 213 -3.22 7.70 -2.73
CA VAL A 213 -3.21 6.76 -3.86
C VAL A 213 -2.52 7.39 -5.08
N ARG A 214 -2.89 8.62 -5.43
CA ARG A 214 -2.30 9.36 -6.55
C ARG A 214 -0.80 9.59 -6.36
N ARG A 215 -0.36 9.91 -5.15
CA ARG A 215 1.06 10.08 -4.83
C ARG A 215 1.87 8.81 -5.03
N LEU A 216 1.36 7.67 -4.54
CA LEU A 216 2.08 6.39 -4.60
C LEU A 216 2.00 5.75 -5.98
N CYS A 217 0.84 5.78 -6.60
CA CYS A 217 0.57 5.08 -7.86
C CYS A 217 0.75 5.95 -9.11
N GLY A 218 0.86 7.26 -8.97
CA GLY A 218 0.79 8.23 -10.07
C GLY A 218 -0.65 8.51 -10.53
N PRO A 219 -0.83 9.35 -11.56
CA PRO A 219 -2.15 9.68 -12.08
C PRO A 219 -2.85 8.41 -12.61
N VAL A 220 -4.15 8.35 -12.42
CA VAL A 220 -5.02 7.38 -13.11
C VAL A 220 -5.05 7.79 -14.58
N ARG A 221 -4.65 6.92 -15.47
CA ARG A 221 -4.81 7.10 -16.93
C ARG A 221 -6.20 6.69 -17.33
#